data_a1d1eadeaae4f0805cade7ab94b66466
#
_entry.id   a1d1eadeaae4f0805cade7ab94b66466
#
_cell.length_a   1.000
_cell.length_b   1.000
_cell.length_c   1.000
_cell.angle_alpha   90.00
_cell.angle_beta   90.00
_cell.angle_gamma   90.00
#
_symmetry.space_group_name_H-M   'P 1'
#
loop_
_entity.id
_entity.type
_entity.pdbx_description
1 polymer ?
#
loop_
_entity_poly.entity_id
_entity_poly.type
_entity_poly.pdbx_seq_one_letter_code
_entity_poly.pdbx_strand_id
1 'polypeptide(L)'
;MTWSTQKGKYMPFLTVKKVAVLGAGVMGAQIAAHCVNAKVQVVLFDLPAKEGPKNGIVLRAIENLKKLSPAPLGNKDDASLIQVANYEDNLDVLGGCDLIIEAIAERMDWKHDLYKKVAPHIAPNAIFASNTSGLSINKLADGFDAELKARFCGVHFFNPPRYMHLVELIPTVGTRPEILDQLETFLTSVLGKGVVRAKDTPNFIANRVGIFGMLATIHEAEKFGLSVDVVDDLTGAKLGRAKSGTFRTADVVGLDTMGHVIKTMQDTLQDDPFFSLYKTPDVLAKLIEKGALGSKTGGGFYKKVGKDIQRLDFASGEYVTGGGKADDIVARILKEKDPVKKFKAMRTSTNPQAQFLWAIFRDAFHYIAVHLGSIADNARDIDFAMRWGFGWSVGPFETWQAAGWKQIAEWVKEDIDAGKALTDAPLPAWVFDKDGVHTPEGSYSAADNTYVPRSTLPVYERQAFRAPVLGAGGADAKTSGTTVF
;
A
#
# COMPACT_ATOMS: atom_id res chain seq x y z
N MET A 1 -20.81 -38.62 -30.84
CA MET A 1 -20.20 -38.02 -29.65
C MET A 1 -18.73 -37.83 -29.92
N THR A 2 -18.35 -36.62 -30.35
CA THR A 2 -16.97 -36.29 -30.71
C THR A 2 -16.45 -35.38 -29.58
N TRP A 3 -15.51 -35.91 -28.81
CA TRP A 3 -14.80 -35.15 -27.79
C TRP A 3 -13.77 -34.24 -28.50
N SER A 4 -14.03 -32.95 -28.53
CA SER A 4 -13.07 -31.93 -28.93
C SER A 4 -12.04 -31.76 -27.82
N THR A 5 -10.86 -32.32 -27.97
CA THR A 5 -9.69 -32.04 -27.17
C THR A 5 -9.11 -30.69 -27.59
N GLN A 6 -9.55 -29.59 -26.98
CA GLN A 6 -8.73 -28.39 -26.96
C GLN A 6 -7.47 -28.68 -26.15
N LYS A 7 -6.35 -28.87 -26.85
CA LYS A 7 -5.03 -28.87 -26.28
C LYS A 7 -4.77 -27.45 -25.70
N GLY A 8 -5.06 -27.23 -24.44
CA GLY A 8 -4.55 -26.08 -23.73
C GLY A 8 -3.03 -26.11 -23.83
N LYS A 9 -2.42 -25.09 -24.43
CA LYS A 9 -0.97 -24.89 -24.35
C LYS A 9 -0.62 -24.76 -22.87
N TYR A 10 -0.06 -25.82 -22.30
CA TYR A 10 0.60 -25.73 -20.99
C TYR A 10 1.76 -24.76 -21.17
N MET A 11 1.59 -23.53 -20.75
CA MET A 11 2.73 -22.64 -20.56
C MET A 11 3.54 -23.17 -19.38
N PRO A 12 4.86 -23.31 -19.53
CA PRO A 12 5.70 -23.75 -18.40
C PRO A 12 5.52 -22.74 -17.25
N PHE A 13 5.13 -23.24 -16.08
CA PHE A 13 5.11 -22.42 -14.87
C PHE A 13 6.49 -21.83 -14.65
N LEU A 14 6.59 -20.50 -14.53
CA LEU A 14 7.82 -19.86 -14.11
C LEU A 14 8.13 -20.36 -12.68
N THR A 15 9.16 -21.17 -12.55
CA THR A 15 9.69 -21.53 -11.24
C THR A 15 10.80 -20.52 -10.92
N VAL A 16 10.48 -19.54 -10.08
CA VAL A 16 11.50 -18.59 -9.61
C VAL A 16 12.40 -19.31 -8.60
N LYS A 17 13.60 -19.65 -9.02
CA LYS A 17 14.64 -20.30 -8.19
C LYS A 17 15.66 -19.30 -7.68
N LYS A 18 15.98 -18.29 -8.49
CA LYS A 18 16.99 -17.28 -8.17
C LYS A 18 16.47 -15.88 -8.50
N VAL A 19 16.57 -14.98 -7.52
CA VAL A 19 16.18 -13.57 -7.61
C VAL A 19 17.43 -12.69 -7.55
N ALA A 20 17.55 -11.72 -8.46
CA ALA A 20 18.47 -10.61 -8.30
C ALA A 20 17.74 -9.41 -7.74
N VAL A 21 18.29 -8.75 -6.73
CA VAL A 21 17.79 -7.48 -6.20
C VAL A 21 18.81 -6.39 -6.51
N LEU A 22 18.40 -5.38 -7.25
CA LEU A 22 19.25 -4.26 -7.68
C LEU A 22 19.05 -3.07 -6.76
N GLY A 23 20.07 -2.75 -5.96
CA GLY A 23 20.05 -1.73 -4.92
C GLY A 23 20.00 -2.33 -3.51
N ALA A 24 21.01 -2.07 -2.72
CA ALA A 24 21.15 -2.52 -1.33
C ALA A 24 20.69 -1.47 -0.30
N GLY A 25 19.77 -0.59 -0.71
CA GLY A 25 19.11 0.34 0.19
C GLY A 25 18.14 -0.36 1.15
N VAL A 26 17.34 0.44 1.88
CA VAL A 26 16.41 -0.07 2.90
C VAL A 26 15.46 -1.13 2.34
N MET A 27 14.86 -0.89 1.19
CA MET A 27 13.91 -1.83 0.60
C MET A 27 14.61 -3.04 -0.03
N GLY A 28 15.63 -2.81 -0.86
CA GLY A 28 16.29 -3.90 -1.58
C GLY A 28 16.94 -4.92 -0.65
N ALA A 29 17.65 -4.48 0.39
CA ALA A 29 18.23 -5.38 1.38
C ALA A 29 17.15 -6.21 2.11
N GLN A 30 16.03 -5.60 2.48
CA GLN A 30 14.93 -6.31 3.16
C GLN A 30 14.13 -7.23 2.23
N ILE A 31 13.99 -6.89 0.93
CA ILE A 31 13.42 -7.78 -0.08
C ILE A 31 14.32 -9.02 -0.25
N ALA A 32 15.63 -8.82 -0.34
CA ALA A 32 16.59 -9.93 -0.39
C ALA A 32 16.49 -10.82 0.85
N ALA A 33 16.41 -10.25 2.05
CA ALA A 33 16.20 -10.99 3.30
C ALA A 33 14.87 -11.79 3.27
N HIS A 34 13.80 -11.22 2.73
CA HIS A 34 12.50 -11.90 2.64
C HIS A 34 12.55 -13.08 1.67
N CYS A 35 13.24 -12.95 0.53
CA CYS A 35 13.50 -14.06 -0.39
C CYS A 35 14.28 -15.19 0.29
N VAL A 36 15.33 -14.87 1.04
CA VAL A 36 16.10 -15.86 1.80
C VAL A 36 15.26 -16.57 2.86
N ASN A 37 14.40 -15.85 3.58
CA ASN A 37 13.44 -16.45 4.52
C ASN A 37 12.56 -17.53 3.85
N ALA A 38 12.19 -17.31 2.58
CA ALA A 38 11.43 -18.25 1.77
C ALA A 38 12.31 -19.32 1.08
N LYS A 39 13.61 -19.38 1.39
CA LYS A 39 14.59 -20.32 0.81
C LYS A 39 14.76 -20.17 -0.71
N VAL A 40 14.50 -18.98 -1.24
CA VAL A 40 14.82 -18.59 -2.62
C VAL A 40 16.25 -18.09 -2.66
N GLN A 41 17.04 -18.55 -3.66
CA GLN A 41 18.38 -18.03 -3.88
C GLN A 41 18.31 -16.56 -4.25
N VAL A 42 19.17 -15.75 -3.67
CA VAL A 42 19.16 -14.31 -3.93
C VAL A 42 20.57 -13.77 -4.11
N VAL A 43 20.72 -12.85 -5.07
CA VAL A 43 21.91 -12.03 -5.23
C VAL A 43 21.52 -10.56 -5.07
N LEU A 44 22.22 -9.87 -4.20
CA LEU A 44 22.02 -8.45 -3.91
C LEU A 44 23.12 -7.62 -4.54
N PHE A 45 22.71 -6.66 -5.37
CA PHE A 45 23.60 -5.75 -6.11
C PHE A 45 23.58 -4.34 -5.53
N ASP A 46 24.72 -3.66 -5.64
CA ASP A 46 24.81 -2.21 -5.53
C ASP A 46 26.02 -1.69 -6.32
N LEU A 47 26.24 -0.39 -6.26
CA LEU A 47 27.45 0.24 -6.79
C LEU A 47 28.70 -0.33 -6.10
N PRO A 48 29.82 -0.43 -6.80
CA PRO A 48 31.09 -0.76 -6.17
C PRO A 48 31.46 0.34 -5.15
N ALA A 49 31.98 -0.08 -4.00
CA ALA A 49 32.47 0.85 -3.00
C ALA A 49 33.69 1.59 -3.52
N LYS A 50 33.77 2.88 -3.26
CA LYS A 50 34.92 3.73 -3.63
C LYS A 50 36.18 3.38 -2.86
N GLU A 51 36.02 2.88 -1.65
CA GLU A 51 37.10 2.48 -0.75
C GLU A 51 36.81 1.12 -0.13
N GLY A 52 37.86 0.31 0.09
CA GLY A 52 37.75 -1.03 0.65
C GLY A 52 37.30 -2.09 -0.37
N PRO A 53 36.70 -3.19 0.09
CA PRO A 53 36.22 -4.25 -0.80
C PRO A 53 35.13 -3.72 -1.75
N LYS A 54 35.17 -4.05 -3.05
CA LYS A 54 34.22 -3.57 -4.06
C LYS A 54 32.75 -3.82 -3.66
N ASN A 55 32.45 -4.96 -3.03
CA ASN A 55 31.10 -5.27 -2.52
C ASN A 55 30.79 -4.65 -1.14
N GLY A 56 31.60 -3.69 -0.67
CA GLY A 56 31.51 -3.12 0.68
C GLY A 56 30.14 -2.49 1.01
N ILE A 57 29.44 -1.93 0.01
CA ILE A 57 28.09 -1.36 0.20
C ILE A 57 27.11 -2.47 0.54
N VAL A 58 27.08 -3.54 -0.26
CA VAL A 58 26.17 -4.69 -0.06
C VAL A 58 26.48 -5.41 1.26
N LEU A 59 27.78 -5.64 1.57
CA LEU A 59 28.19 -6.25 2.82
C LEU A 59 27.71 -5.46 4.04
N ARG A 60 27.84 -4.15 4.04
CA ARG A 60 27.32 -3.28 5.12
C ARG A 60 25.79 -3.36 5.23
N ALA A 61 25.07 -3.39 4.10
CA ALA A 61 23.63 -3.53 4.09
C ALA A 61 23.19 -4.85 4.74
N ILE A 62 23.86 -5.98 4.41
CA ILE A 62 23.58 -7.30 4.99
C ILE A 62 23.86 -7.30 6.50
N GLU A 63 24.98 -6.72 6.96
CA GLU A 63 25.25 -6.60 8.39
C GLU A 63 24.22 -5.74 9.14
N ASN A 64 23.71 -4.70 8.49
CA ASN A 64 22.64 -3.86 9.06
C ASN A 64 21.32 -4.61 9.20
N LEU A 65 20.98 -5.57 8.29
CA LEU A 65 19.77 -6.39 8.42
C LEU A 65 19.72 -7.13 9.78
N LYS A 66 20.86 -7.56 10.30
CA LYS A 66 20.95 -8.28 11.57
C LYS A 66 20.60 -7.43 12.80
N LYS A 67 20.63 -6.09 12.64
CA LYS A 67 20.42 -5.10 13.71
C LYS A 67 19.03 -4.47 13.68
N LEU A 68 18.30 -4.62 12.58
CA LEU A 68 16.99 -3.99 12.41
C LEU A 68 15.94 -4.58 13.37
N SER A 69 15.03 -3.71 13.79
CA SER A 69 13.83 -4.07 14.54
C SER A 69 12.62 -3.38 13.88
N PRO A 70 11.58 -4.12 13.52
CA PRO A 70 11.44 -5.58 13.60
C PRO A 70 12.44 -6.34 12.69
N ALA A 71 12.83 -7.55 13.08
CA ALA A 71 13.87 -8.33 12.40
C ALA A 71 13.47 -8.75 10.98
N PRO A 72 14.17 -8.36 9.90
CA PRO A 72 13.85 -8.74 8.54
C PRO A 72 14.19 -10.22 8.23
N LEU A 73 15.18 -10.80 8.92
CA LEU A 73 15.57 -12.21 8.81
C LEU A 73 14.87 -13.06 9.87
N GLY A 74 14.42 -14.24 9.48
CA GLY A 74 13.88 -15.26 10.39
C GLY A 74 14.98 -15.84 11.29
N ASN A 75 16.13 -16.12 10.71
CA ASN A 75 17.36 -16.44 11.38
C ASN A 75 18.46 -15.49 10.90
N LYS A 76 19.21 -14.88 11.82
CA LYS A 76 20.30 -13.94 11.48
C LYS A 76 21.43 -14.60 10.66
N ASP A 77 21.66 -15.88 10.86
CA ASP A 77 22.69 -16.64 10.13
C ASP A 77 22.35 -16.80 8.65
N ASP A 78 21.07 -16.78 8.29
CA ASP A 78 20.61 -16.82 6.89
C ASP A 78 21.08 -15.60 6.07
N ALA A 79 21.57 -14.54 6.71
CA ALA A 79 22.21 -13.41 6.04
C ALA A 79 23.39 -13.87 5.14
N SER A 80 24.09 -14.93 5.52
CA SER A 80 25.20 -15.51 4.74
C SER A 80 24.76 -16.16 3.42
N LEU A 81 23.46 -16.44 3.26
CA LEU A 81 22.89 -17.00 2.04
C LEU A 81 22.63 -15.93 0.96
N ILE A 82 22.74 -14.64 1.30
CA ILE A 82 22.62 -13.54 0.34
C ILE A 82 23.95 -13.45 -0.42
N GLN A 83 23.93 -13.80 -1.71
CA GLN A 83 25.08 -13.60 -2.59
C GLN A 83 25.31 -12.10 -2.78
N VAL A 84 26.55 -11.64 -2.64
CA VAL A 84 26.95 -10.23 -2.85
C VAL A 84 27.42 -10.01 -4.27
N ALA A 85 27.07 -8.84 -4.86
CA ALA A 85 27.45 -8.49 -6.21
C ALA A 85 27.54 -6.97 -6.37
N ASN A 86 28.22 -6.50 -7.42
CA ASN A 86 28.24 -5.11 -7.83
C ASN A 86 28.04 -4.97 -9.34
N TYR A 87 27.68 -3.77 -9.78
CA TYR A 87 27.36 -3.48 -11.18
C TYR A 87 28.57 -3.40 -12.12
N GLU A 88 29.80 -3.56 -11.63
CA GLU A 88 31.01 -3.56 -12.47
C GLU A 88 31.49 -4.98 -12.78
N ASP A 89 31.56 -5.84 -11.76
CA ASP A 89 32.24 -7.12 -11.87
C ASP A 89 31.29 -8.32 -12.06
N ASN A 90 29.96 -8.17 -11.79
CA ASN A 90 29.08 -9.31 -11.61
C ASN A 90 27.80 -9.27 -12.45
N LEU A 91 27.76 -8.47 -13.51
CA LEU A 91 26.51 -8.38 -14.32
C LEU A 91 26.14 -9.69 -15.03
N ASP A 92 27.11 -10.54 -15.31
CA ASP A 92 26.92 -11.87 -15.89
C ASP A 92 26.03 -12.77 -15.01
N VAL A 93 26.03 -12.55 -13.70
CA VAL A 93 25.18 -13.31 -12.75
C VAL A 93 23.69 -13.13 -13.05
N LEU A 94 23.28 -12.01 -13.66
CA LEU A 94 21.89 -11.75 -14.03
C LEU A 94 21.37 -12.77 -15.06
N GLY A 95 22.24 -13.31 -15.91
CA GLY A 95 21.88 -14.35 -16.89
C GLY A 95 21.43 -15.67 -16.27
N GLY A 96 21.69 -15.88 -14.96
CA GLY A 96 21.21 -17.04 -14.20
C GLY A 96 20.04 -16.75 -13.26
N CYS A 97 19.44 -15.57 -13.32
CA CYS A 97 18.31 -15.18 -12.48
C CYS A 97 16.98 -15.29 -13.22
N ASP A 98 15.94 -15.75 -12.52
CA ASP A 98 14.59 -15.89 -13.07
C ASP A 98 13.74 -14.61 -12.89
N LEU A 99 14.04 -13.84 -11.85
CA LEU A 99 13.38 -12.59 -11.50
C LEU A 99 14.42 -11.56 -11.05
N ILE A 100 14.33 -10.37 -11.61
CA ILE A 100 15.13 -9.21 -11.22
C ILE A 100 14.20 -8.16 -10.63
N ILE A 101 14.48 -7.71 -9.41
CA ILE A 101 13.71 -6.67 -8.72
C ILE A 101 14.62 -5.47 -8.49
N GLU A 102 14.35 -4.37 -9.17
CA GLU A 102 15.07 -3.11 -8.99
C GLU A 102 14.47 -2.33 -7.82
N ALA A 103 15.31 -1.87 -6.92
CA ALA A 103 14.97 -1.12 -5.71
C ALA A 103 16.00 -0.03 -5.39
N ILE A 104 16.49 0.69 -6.42
CA ILE A 104 17.39 1.86 -6.25
C ILE A 104 16.57 3.12 -5.92
N ALA A 105 17.27 4.27 -5.78
CA ALA A 105 16.65 5.56 -5.48
C ALA A 105 15.54 5.93 -6.47
N GLU A 106 14.54 6.67 -5.99
CA GLU A 106 13.32 7.04 -6.73
C GLU A 106 13.61 8.20 -7.71
N ARG A 107 14.50 7.91 -8.67
CA ARG A 107 14.95 8.84 -9.71
C ARG A 107 14.89 8.18 -11.08
N MET A 108 14.08 8.74 -11.96
CA MET A 108 13.84 8.23 -13.31
C MET A 108 15.14 8.11 -14.12
N ASP A 109 15.98 9.14 -14.09
CA ASP A 109 17.26 9.18 -14.79
C ASP A 109 18.21 8.07 -14.32
N TRP A 110 18.35 7.88 -13.02
CA TRP A 110 19.22 6.84 -12.47
C TRP A 110 18.72 5.44 -12.78
N LYS A 111 17.39 5.24 -12.75
CA LYS A 111 16.79 3.95 -13.10
C LYS A 111 17.01 3.64 -14.59
N HIS A 112 16.80 4.62 -15.48
CA HIS A 112 17.08 4.43 -16.90
C HIS A 112 18.54 4.11 -17.19
N ASP A 113 19.49 4.77 -16.50
CA ASP A 113 20.92 4.49 -16.67
C ASP A 113 21.29 3.08 -16.19
N LEU A 114 20.72 2.66 -15.05
CA LEU A 114 20.88 1.28 -14.58
C LEU A 114 20.28 0.28 -15.57
N TYR A 115 19.07 0.55 -16.08
CA TYR A 115 18.36 -0.36 -16.98
C TYR A 115 19.13 -0.59 -18.28
N LYS A 116 19.70 0.47 -18.89
CA LYS A 116 20.58 0.35 -20.05
C LYS A 116 21.79 -0.56 -19.76
N LYS A 117 22.33 -0.45 -18.55
CA LYS A 117 23.49 -1.24 -18.14
C LYS A 117 23.18 -2.71 -17.91
N VAL A 118 22.04 -3.03 -17.30
CA VAL A 118 21.68 -4.41 -16.89
C VAL A 118 20.93 -5.17 -17.97
N ALA A 119 20.15 -4.51 -18.83
CA ALA A 119 19.30 -5.15 -19.84
C ALA A 119 20.04 -6.18 -20.72
N PRO A 120 21.26 -5.92 -21.22
CA PRO A 120 22.00 -6.89 -22.04
C PRO A 120 22.35 -8.20 -21.31
N HIS A 121 22.31 -8.20 -19.99
CA HIS A 121 22.69 -9.34 -19.14
C HIS A 121 21.50 -10.14 -18.61
N ILE A 122 20.25 -9.64 -18.83
CA ILE A 122 19.04 -10.30 -18.33
C ILE A 122 18.72 -11.49 -19.23
N ALA A 123 18.49 -12.65 -18.61
CA ALA A 123 18.10 -13.87 -19.33
C ALA A 123 16.81 -13.66 -20.16
N PRO A 124 16.68 -14.27 -21.34
CA PRO A 124 15.55 -14.09 -22.24
C PRO A 124 14.17 -14.40 -21.63
N ASN A 125 14.13 -15.28 -20.63
CA ASN A 125 12.89 -15.68 -19.94
C ASN A 125 12.73 -15.06 -18.55
N ALA A 126 13.70 -14.28 -18.08
CA ALA A 126 13.62 -13.66 -16.78
C ALA A 126 12.60 -12.50 -16.77
N ILE A 127 11.91 -12.35 -15.66
CA ILE A 127 11.03 -11.19 -15.42
C ILE A 127 11.88 -10.07 -14.83
N PHE A 128 11.71 -8.87 -15.34
CA PHE A 128 12.30 -7.66 -14.78
C PHE A 128 11.21 -6.81 -14.12
N ALA A 129 11.41 -6.42 -12.88
CA ALA A 129 10.44 -5.66 -12.10
C ALA A 129 11.10 -4.46 -11.40
N SER A 130 10.33 -3.37 -11.24
CA SER A 130 10.73 -2.23 -10.40
C SER A 130 9.90 -2.20 -9.11
N ASN A 131 10.55 -1.93 -7.99
CA ASN A 131 9.91 -1.68 -6.70
C ASN A 131 9.63 -0.19 -6.48
N THR A 132 9.56 0.63 -7.52
CA THR A 132 9.19 2.04 -7.39
C THR A 132 7.87 2.22 -6.65
N SER A 133 7.76 3.29 -5.88
CA SER A 133 6.54 3.61 -5.10
C SER A 133 5.62 4.61 -5.79
N GLY A 134 6.09 5.32 -6.82
CA GLY A 134 5.32 6.40 -7.43
C GLY A 134 5.70 6.81 -8.84
N LEU A 135 6.82 6.32 -9.37
CA LEU A 135 7.19 6.59 -10.76
C LEU A 135 6.35 5.73 -11.71
N SER A 136 5.99 6.29 -12.86
CA SER A 136 5.23 5.54 -13.89
C SER A 136 6.04 4.35 -14.39
N ILE A 137 5.45 3.17 -14.31
CA ILE A 137 6.04 1.91 -14.79
C ILE A 137 6.16 1.94 -16.31
N ASN A 138 5.19 2.54 -17.01
CA ASN A 138 5.27 2.73 -18.46
C ASN A 138 6.47 3.58 -18.85
N LYS A 139 6.71 4.72 -18.17
CA LYS A 139 7.87 5.56 -18.43
C LYS A 139 9.20 4.89 -18.07
N LEU A 140 9.22 4.05 -17.04
CA LEU A 140 10.39 3.25 -16.70
C LEU A 140 10.74 2.24 -17.81
N ALA A 141 9.75 1.73 -18.53
CA ALA A 141 9.94 0.81 -19.65
C ALA A 141 10.38 1.52 -20.96
N ASP A 142 10.45 2.86 -20.98
CA ASP A 142 10.92 3.58 -22.16
C ASP A 142 12.37 3.20 -22.46
N GLY A 143 12.63 2.93 -23.75
CA GLY A 143 13.94 2.48 -24.21
C GLY A 143 14.19 0.98 -24.17
N PHE A 144 13.29 0.16 -23.57
CA PHE A 144 13.34 -1.29 -23.71
C PHE A 144 12.90 -1.73 -25.09
N ASP A 145 13.45 -2.85 -25.58
CA ASP A 145 12.90 -3.56 -26.72
C ASP A 145 11.54 -4.22 -26.37
N ALA A 146 10.85 -4.69 -27.40
CA ALA A 146 9.51 -5.29 -27.22
C ALA A 146 9.52 -6.54 -26.33
N GLU A 147 10.59 -7.34 -26.38
CA GLU A 147 10.72 -8.56 -25.60
C GLU A 147 10.90 -8.27 -24.11
N LEU A 148 11.73 -7.29 -23.75
CA LEU A 148 11.93 -6.89 -22.37
C LEU A 148 10.69 -6.16 -21.83
N LYS A 149 10.05 -5.29 -22.63
CA LYS A 149 8.76 -4.64 -22.25
C LYS A 149 7.68 -5.67 -21.92
N ALA A 150 7.60 -6.74 -22.70
CA ALA A 150 6.62 -7.80 -22.48
C ALA A 150 6.82 -8.56 -21.14
N ARG A 151 7.99 -8.44 -20.53
CA ARG A 151 8.39 -9.09 -19.26
C ARG A 151 8.70 -8.10 -18.14
N PHE A 152 8.34 -6.83 -18.32
CA PHE A 152 8.56 -5.77 -17.33
C PHE A 152 7.26 -5.35 -16.66
N CYS A 153 7.30 -5.12 -15.33
CA CYS A 153 6.18 -4.59 -14.55
C CYS A 153 6.67 -3.96 -13.23
N GLY A 154 5.78 -3.30 -12.52
CA GLY A 154 5.99 -2.92 -11.12
C GLY A 154 5.70 -4.09 -10.18
N VAL A 155 6.55 -4.28 -9.18
CA VAL A 155 6.34 -5.19 -8.05
C VAL A 155 6.62 -4.39 -6.77
N HIS A 156 5.59 -3.72 -6.28
CA HIS A 156 5.72 -2.77 -5.18
C HIS A 156 5.50 -3.44 -3.83
N PHE A 157 6.59 -3.63 -3.09
CA PHE A 157 6.58 -4.12 -1.71
C PHE A 157 6.40 -2.96 -0.73
N PHE A 158 5.80 -3.25 0.42
CA PHE A 158 5.65 -2.31 1.53
C PHE A 158 6.66 -2.56 2.64
N ASN A 159 7.11 -1.51 3.29
CA ASN A 159 8.12 -1.58 4.35
C ASN A 159 7.48 -1.86 5.71
N PRO A 160 7.95 -2.85 6.48
CA PRO A 160 9.00 -3.84 6.17
C PRO A 160 8.46 -5.03 5.33
N PRO A 161 9.13 -5.46 4.26
CA PRO A 161 8.64 -6.52 3.36
C PRO A 161 8.26 -7.83 4.05
N ARG A 162 8.93 -8.22 5.10
CA ARG A 162 8.62 -9.44 5.86
C ARG A 162 7.26 -9.39 6.54
N TYR A 163 6.84 -8.21 7.01
CA TYR A 163 5.66 -8.04 7.88
C TYR A 163 4.46 -7.51 7.12
N MET A 164 4.70 -6.65 6.13
CA MET A 164 3.63 -6.10 5.31
C MET A 164 3.15 -7.14 4.30
N HIS A 165 1.86 -7.46 4.37
CA HIS A 165 1.29 -8.52 3.55
C HIS A 165 1.10 -8.09 2.09
N LEU A 166 0.83 -6.81 1.83
CA LEU A 166 0.54 -6.29 0.50
C LEU A 166 1.76 -6.33 -0.43
N VAL A 167 1.53 -6.75 -1.67
CA VAL A 167 2.34 -6.43 -2.84
C VAL A 167 1.41 -5.96 -3.95
N GLU A 168 1.68 -4.80 -4.53
CA GLU A 168 0.99 -4.32 -5.73
C GLU A 168 1.75 -4.78 -6.98
N LEU A 169 1.03 -5.35 -7.95
CA LEU A 169 1.53 -5.65 -9.29
C LEU A 169 0.99 -4.61 -10.27
N ILE A 170 1.87 -3.92 -10.96
CA ILE A 170 1.53 -2.83 -11.85
C ILE A 170 2.02 -3.14 -13.27
N PRO A 171 1.14 -3.49 -14.21
CA PRO A 171 1.53 -3.73 -15.60
C PRO A 171 1.87 -2.43 -16.34
N THR A 172 2.69 -2.56 -17.38
CA THR A 172 2.74 -1.60 -18.47
C THR A 172 1.72 -1.98 -19.55
N VAL A 173 1.52 -1.10 -20.52
CA VAL A 173 0.72 -1.42 -21.73
C VAL A 173 1.32 -2.57 -22.55
N GLY A 174 2.62 -2.86 -22.37
CA GLY A 174 3.33 -3.94 -23.05
C GLY A 174 3.47 -5.23 -22.25
N THR A 175 3.16 -5.24 -20.97
CA THR A 175 3.33 -6.41 -20.10
C THR A 175 2.38 -7.54 -20.50
N ARG A 176 2.90 -8.72 -20.76
CA ARG A 176 2.07 -9.89 -21.03
C ARG A 176 1.29 -10.31 -19.78
N PRO A 177 -0.02 -10.59 -19.89
CA PRO A 177 -0.85 -10.99 -18.75
C PRO A 177 -0.31 -12.21 -17.99
N GLU A 178 0.28 -13.17 -18.70
CA GLU A 178 0.84 -14.39 -18.12
C GLU A 178 1.99 -14.11 -17.15
N ILE A 179 2.73 -13.02 -17.37
CA ILE A 179 3.80 -12.58 -16.46
C ILE A 179 3.22 -12.19 -15.10
N LEU A 180 2.08 -11.49 -15.10
CA LEU A 180 1.40 -11.10 -13.88
C LEU A 180 0.85 -12.32 -13.14
N ASP A 181 0.27 -13.30 -13.85
CA ASP A 181 -0.24 -14.54 -13.27
C ASP A 181 0.88 -15.37 -12.61
N GLN A 182 2.03 -15.44 -13.29
CA GLN A 182 3.22 -16.13 -12.77
C GLN A 182 3.78 -15.43 -11.52
N LEU A 183 3.89 -14.10 -11.54
CA LEU A 183 4.35 -13.32 -10.39
C LEU A 183 3.36 -13.42 -9.23
N GLU A 184 2.06 -13.28 -9.48
CA GLU A 184 1.03 -13.43 -8.46
C GLU A 184 1.11 -14.81 -7.80
N THR A 185 1.31 -15.87 -8.60
CA THR A 185 1.50 -17.22 -8.09
C THR A 185 2.74 -17.33 -7.21
N PHE A 186 3.89 -16.81 -7.66
CA PHE A 186 5.14 -16.83 -6.89
C PHE A 186 5.03 -16.02 -5.60
N LEU A 187 4.57 -14.78 -5.69
CA LEU A 187 4.44 -13.88 -4.54
C LEU A 187 3.50 -14.45 -3.48
N THR A 188 2.39 -15.07 -3.91
CA THR A 188 1.40 -15.65 -3.00
C THR A 188 1.88 -16.96 -2.39
N SER A 189 2.40 -17.92 -3.20
CA SER A 189 2.71 -19.27 -2.73
C SER A 189 4.07 -19.39 -2.07
N VAL A 190 5.06 -18.60 -2.50
CA VAL A 190 6.45 -18.69 -2.01
C VAL A 190 6.74 -17.59 -1.00
N LEU A 191 6.39 -16.33 -1.32
CA LEU A 191 6.68 -15.21 -0.44
C LEU A 191 5.55 -14.90 0.57
N GLY A 192 4.41 -15.60 0.49
CA GLY A 192 3.30 -15.44 1.43
C GLY A 192 2.61 -14.06 1.35
N LYS A 193 2.57 -13.45 0.16
CA LYS A 193 2.01 -12.12 -0.05
C LYS A 193 0.53 -12.15 -0.44
N GLY A 194 -0.18 -11.10 -0.05
CA GLY A 194 -1.45 -10.71 -0.63
C GLY A 194 -1.18 -9.82 -1.83
N VAL A 195 -1.58 -10.27 -3.01
CA VAL A 195 -1.31 -9.56 -4.26
C VAL A 195 -2.55 -8.79 -4.70
N VAL A 196 -2.35 -7.52 -5.04
CA VAL A 196 -3.34 -6.63 -5.65
C VAL A 196 -2.80 -6.16 -6.99
N ARG A 197 -3.62 -6.22 -8.04
CA ARG A 197 -3.27 -5.66 -9.34
C ARG A 197 -3.68 -4.20 -9.39
N ALA A 198 -2.71 -3.30 -9.54
CA ALA A 198 -2.91 -1.87 -9.56
C ALA A 198 -2.68 -1.30 -10.96
N LYS A 199 -3.29 -0.16 -11.26
CA LYS A 199 -3.01 0.59 -12.49
C LYS A 199 -1.76 1.44 -12.32
N ASP A 200 -1.08 1.73 -13.45
CA ASP A 200 0.08 2.63 -13.47
C ASP A 200 -0.38 4.08 -13.31
N THR A 201 -0.73 4.43 -12.09
CA THR A 201 -1.16 5.77 -11.69
C THR A 201 -0.30 6.26 -10.52
N PRO A 202 -0.15 7.57 -10.32
CA PRO A 202 0.70 8.11 -9.25
C PRO A 202 0.39 7.49 -7.88
N ASN A 203 1.41 6.93 -7.23
CA ASN A 203 1.34 6.28 -5.92
C ASN A 203 0.43 5.03 -5.87
N PHE A 204 0.04 4.48 -7.01
CA PHE A 204 -0.77 3.27 -7.17
C PHE A 204 -2.08 3.29 -6.37
N ILE A 205 -2.39 2.25 -5.57
CA ILE A 205 -3.63 2.20 -4.76
C ILE A 205 -3.35 2.57 -3.31
N ALA A 206 -2.53 1.75 -2.62
CA ALA A 206 -2.44 1.85 -1.16
C ALA A 206 -1.83 3.17 -0.69
N ASN A 207 -0.73 3.62 -1.30
CA ASN A 207 -0.13 4.90 -0.95
C ASN A 207 -1.06 6.06 -1.29
N ARG A 208 -1.74 6.02 -2.44
CA ARG A 208 -2.65 7.09 -2.84
C ARG A 208 -3.84 7.23 -1.90
N VAL A 209 -4.56 6.12 -1.65
CA VAL A 209 -5.73 6.12 -0.76
C VAL A 209 -5.33 6.34 0.70
N GLY A 210 -4.23 5.72 1.13
CA GLY A 210 -3.76 5.83 2.51
C GLY A 210 -3.26 7.22 2.87
N ILE A 211 -2.46 7.85 2.00
CA ILE A 211 -1.96 9.22 2.25
C ILE A 211 -3.10 10.25 2.11
N PHE A 212 -4.02 10.06 1.15
CA PHE A 212 -5.24 10.87 1.12
C PHE A 212 -5.99 10.81 2.45
N GLY A 213 -6.21 9.60 2.98
CA GLY A 213 -6.88 9.42 4.28
C GLY A 213 -6.15 10.10 5.45
N MET A 214 -4.81 10.08 5.44
CA MET A 214 -4.01 10.80 6.43
C MET A 214 -4.14 12.32 6.30
N LEU A 215 -4.09 12.86 5.07
CA LEU A 215 -4.28 14.29 4.80
C LEU A 215 -5.69 14.76 5.22
N ALA A 216 -6.72 14.01 4.86
CA ALA A 216 -8.09 14.29 5.28
C ALA A 216 -8.22 14.26 6.82
N THR A 217 -7.57 13.29 7.48
CA THR A 217 -7.57 13.21 8.95
C THR A 217 -6.89 14.42 9.59
N ILE A 218 -5.75 14.89 9.06
CA ILE A 218 -5.05 16.09 9.55
C ILE A 218 -5.97 17.32 9.38
N HIS A 219 -6.54 17.50 8.18
CA HIS A 219 -7.42 18.62 7.87
C HIS A 219 -8.64 18.67 8.78
N GLU A 220 -9.34 17.54 8.94
CA GLU A 220 -10.52 17.48 9.79
C GLU A 220 -10.16 17.58 11.29
N ALA A 221 -9.01 17.08 11.72
CA ALA A 221 -8.54 17.25 13.10
C ALA A 221 -8.30 18.72 13.45
N GLU A 222 -7.69 19.50 12.55
CA GLU A 222 -7.52 20.94 12.72
C GLU A 222 -8.86 21.66 12.76
N LYS A 223 -9.79 21.35 11.85
CA LYS A 223 -11.13 21.92 11.76
C LYS A 223 -11.96 21.69 13.02
N PHE A 224 -11.88 20.51 13.63
CA PHE A 224 -12.58 20.16 14.86
C PHE A 224 -11.79 20.46 16.14
N GLY A 225 -10.59 21.01 16.03
CA GLY A 225 -9.72 21.37 17.18
C GLY A 225 -9.27 20.18 18.00
N LEU A 226 -9.07 19.01 17.37
CA LEU A 226 -8.69 17.78 18.04
C LEU A 226 -7.16 17.65 18.15
N SER A 227 -6.69 17.22 19.29
CA SER A 227 -5.28 16.97 19.52
C SER A 227 -4.81 15.63 18.90
N VAL A 228 -3.52 15.55 18.60
CA VAL A 228 -2.85 14.42 17.96
C VAL A 228 -3.16 13.09 18.65
N ASP A 229 -3.11 13.05 19.97
CA ASP A 229 -3.34 11.86 20.80
C ASP A 229 -4.82 11.44 20.85
N VAL A 230 -5.74 12.39 20.87
CA VAL A 230 -7.19 12.12 20.77
C VAL A 230 -7.50 11.51 19.40
N VAL A 231 -6.95 12.07 18.31
CA VAL A 231 -7.12 11.54 16.96
C VAL A 231 -6.59 10.12 16.86
N ASP A 232 -5.41 9.83 17.39
CA ASP A 232 -4.85 8.48 17.37
C ASP A 232 -5.67 7.48 18.18
N ASP A 233 -6.20 7.90 19.34
CA ASP A 233 -7.12 7.07 20.13
C ASP A 233 -8.44 6.78 19.40
N LEU A 234 -8.94 7.73 18.62
CA LEU A 234 -10.13 7.57 17.78
C LEU A 234 -9.88 6.70 16.55
N THR A 235 -8.77 6.92 15.84
CA THR A 235 -8.51 6.33 14.51
C THR A 235 -7.71 5.03 14.54
N GLY A 236 -7.32 4.55 15.70
CA GLY A 236 -6.55 3.32 15.90
C GLY A 236 -7.41 2.06 16.02
N ALA A 237 -7.09 1.26 17.05
CA ALA A 237 -7.72 -0.05 17.30
C ALA A 237 -9.25 0.01 17.44
N LYS A 238 -9.81 1.12 17.89
CA LYS A 238 -11.26 1.31 18.01
C LYS A 238 -12.00 1.29 16.67
N LEU A 239 -11.29 1.62 15.57
CA LEU A 239 -11.79 1.51 14.19
C LEU A 239 -11.31 0.24 13.47
N GLY A 240 -10.65 -0.70 14.18
CA GLY A 240 -10.05 -1.86 13.54
C GLY A 240 -8.86 -1.51 12.66
N ARG A 241 -8.13 -0.44 12.96
CA ARG A 241 -6.91 -0.01 12.30
C ARG A 241 -5.69 -0.30 13.19
N ALA A 242 -4.49 -0.01 12.70
CA ALA A 242 -3.26 -0.16 13.47
C ALA A 242 -3.37 0.58 14.82
N LYS A 243 -2.88 -0.04 15.91
CA LYS A 243 -2.92 0.54 17.26
C LYS A 243 -2.24 1.91 17.35
N SER A 244 -1.33 2.20 16.43
CA SER A 244 -0.64 3.48 16.31
C SER A 244 -1.55 4.65 15.91
N GLY A 245 -2.78 4.38 15.43
CA GLY A 245 -3.66 5.45 14.94
C GLY A 245 -3.12 6.10 13.65
N THR A 246 -3.32 7.39 13.48
CA THR A 246 -2.92 8.13 12.28
C THR A 246 -1.53 8.76 12.43
N PHE A 247 -1.31 9.57 13.45
CA PHE A 247 -0.09 10.37 13.63
C PHE A 247 1.12 9.54 14.04
N ARG A 248 0.94 8.56 14.94
CA ARG A 248 2.03 7.60 15.24
C ARG A 248 2.35 6.71 14.06
N THR A 249 1.37 6.38 13.21
CA THR A 249 1.64 5.66 11.96
C THR A 249 2.47 6.52 11.02
N ALA A 250 2.18 7.81 10.88
CA ALA A 250 2.99 8.75 10.12
C ALA A 250 4.44 8.81 10.64
N ASP A 251 4.63 8.87 11.97
CA ASP A 251 5.94 8.85 12.60
C ASP A 251 6.72 7.54 12.35
N VAL A 252 6.03 6.40 12.28
CA VAL A 252 6.64 5.08 11.99
C VAL A 252 7.03 4.97 10.53
N VAL A 253 6.17 5.41 9.60
CA VAL A 253 6.44 5.44 8.15
C VAL A 253 7.61 6.39 7.83
N GLY A 254 7.67 7.50 8.53
CA GLY A 254 8.63 8.58 8.31
C GLY A 254 7.97 9.76 7.60
N LEU A 255 8.06 10.92 8.23
CA LEU A 255 7.40 12.14 7.77
C LEU A 255 7.95 12.64 6.43
N ASP A 256 9.24 12.43 6.16
CA ASP A 256 9.86 12.69 4.87
C ASP A 256 9.30 11.77 3.76
N THR A 257 9.08 10.50 4.07
CA THR A 257 8.43 9.55 3.14
C THR A 257 7.00 10.01 2.83
N MET A 258 6.22 10.36 3.85
CA MET A 258 4.87 10.92 3.67
C MET A 258 4.91 12.20 2.83
N GLY A 259 5.82 13.13 3.14
CA GLY A 259 6.01 14.37 2.38
C GLY A 259 6.36 14.12 0.91
N HIS A 260 7.18 13.10 0.63
CA HIS A 260 7.53 12.72 -0.73
C HIS A 260 6.33 12.19 -1.52
N VAL A 261 5.50 11.35 -0.91
CA VAL A 261 4.26 10.84 -1.53
C VAL A 261 3.28 11.99 -1.81
N ILE A 262 3.10 12.91 -0.85
CA ILE A 262 2.25 14.11 -1.03
C ILE A 262 2.76 14.96 -2.20
N LYS A 263 4.08 15.19 -2.24
CA LYS A 263 4.69 15.96 -3.33
C LYS A 263 4.46 15.29 -4.69
N THR A 264 4.59 13.98 -4.78
CA THR A 264 4.28 13.25 -6.01
C THR A 264 2.83 13.46 -6.43
N MET A 265 1.87 13.40 -5.50
CA MET A 265 0.46 13.70 -5.80
C MET A 265 0.26 15.14 -6.28
N GLN A 266 0.90 16.09 -5.61
CA GLN A 266 0.84 17.51 -5.98
C GLN A 266 1.41 17.79 -7.38
N ASP A 267 2.53 17.15 -7.70
CA ASP A 267 3.21 17.39 -8.99
C ASP A 267 2.51 16.69 -10.17
N THR A 268 1.79 15.59 -9.93
CA THR A 268 1.27 14.70 -10.99
C THR A 268 -0.24 14.61 -11.10
N LEU A 269 -1.00 15.11 -10.14
CA LEU A 269 -2.46 15.00 -10.06
C LEU A 269 -3.14 16.38 -10.08
N GLN A 270 -2.69 17.29 -10.93
CA GLN A 270 -3.18 18.67 -10.98
C GLN A 270 -4.66 18.79 -11.38
N ASP A 271 -5.17 17.83 -12.17
CA ASP A 271 -6.57 17.78 -12.60
C ASP A 271 -7.47 16.94 -11.65
N ASP A 272 -6.93 16.45 -10.53
CA ASP A 272 -7.67 15.66 -9.56
C ASP A 272 -8.67 16.55 -8.80
N PRO A 273 -9.95 16.16 -8.65
CA PRO A 273 -10.94 16.94 -7.89
C PRO A 273 -10.53 17.26 -6.44
N PHE A 274 -9.65 16.45 -5.86
CA PHE A 274 -9.13 16.63 -4.50
C PHE A 274 -7.74 17.32 -4.47
N PHE A 275 -7.30 17.92 -5.58
CA PHE A 275 -5.97 18.51 -5.71
C PHE A 275 -5.64 19.51 -4.59
N SER A 276 -6.60 20.31 -4.16
CA SER A 276 -6.41 21.30 -3.08
C SER A 276 -5.91 20.67 -1.77
N LEU A 277 -6.23 19.40 -1.52
CA LEU A 277 -5.77 18.65 -0.35
C LEU A 277 -4.33 18.14 -0.47
N TYR A 278 -3.78 18.02 -1.68
CA TYR A 278 -2.41 17.50 -1.91
C TYR A 278 -1.32 18.54 -1.60
N LYS A 279 -1.63 19.53 -0.81
CA LYS A 279 -0.64 20.43 -0.24
C LYS A 279 -0.08 19.83 1.04
N THR A 280 1.24 19.86 1.20
CA THR A 280 1.86 19.43 2.46
C THR A 280 1.33 20.31 3.60
N PRO A 281 0.69 19.75 4.63
CA PRO A 281 0.24 20.53 5.78
C PRO A 281 1.39 21.31 6.43
N ASP A 282 1.13 22.55 6.86
CA ASP A 282 2.17 23.41 7.44
C ASP A 282 2.87 22.77 8.65
N VAL A 283 2.12 22.03 9.46
CA VAL A 283 2.67 21.30 10.61
C VAL A 283 3.67 20.22 10.15
N LEU A 284 3.35 19.49 9.10
CA LEU A 284 4.22 18.46 8.53
C LEU A 284 5.46 19.08 7.89
N ALA A 285 5.29 20.15 7.13
CA ALA A 285 6.41 20.87 6.53
C ALA A 285 7.42 21.38 7.57
N LYS A 286 6.93 21.99 8.66
CA LYS A 286 7.76 22.44 9.78
C LYS A 286 8.52 21.32 10.49
N LEU A 287 7.88 20.14 10.67
CA LEU A 287 8.53 18.98 11.26
C LEU A 287 9.68 18.48 10.35
N ILE A 288 9.43 18.36 9.05
CA ILE A 288 10.44 17.93 8.06
C ILE A 288 11.61 18.91 8.04
N GLU A 289 11.34 20.22 7.99
CA GLU A 289 12.36 21.27 7.99
C GLU A 289 13.25 21.20 9.25
N LYS A 290 12.66 20.92 10.41
CA LYS A 290 13.40 20.74 11.67
C LYS A 290 14.15 19.40 11.76
N GLY A 291 14.06 18.52 10.76
CA GLY A 291 14.63 17.17 10.80
C GLY A 291 13.91 16.21 11.78
N ALA A 292 12.72 16.58 12.25
CA ALA A 292 11.88 15.74 13.07
C ALA A 292 11.06 14.77 12.20
N LEU A 293 11.73 13.72 11.71
CA LEU A 293 11.22 12.82 10.67
C LEU A 293 10.46 11.59 11.22
N GLY A 294 10.03 11.65 12.47
CA GLY A 294 9.32 10.57 13.14
C GLY A 294 10.24 9.66 13.97
N SER A 295 9.84 8.39 14.10
CA SER A 295 10.52 7.42 14.97
C SER A 295 12.01 7.25 14.69
N LYS A 296 12.43 7.34 13.44
CA LYS A 296 13.83 7.18 13.01
C LYS A 296 14.76 8.29 13.49
N THR A 297 14.21 9.48 13.79
CA THR A 297 14.98 10.63 14.32
C THR A 297 14.64 10.93 15.78
N GLY A 298 13.77 10.12 16.39
CA GLY A 298 13.36 10.28 17.79
C GLY A 298 12.36 11.41 18.04
N GLY A 299 11.82 12.04 17.01
CA GLY A 299 10.80 13.08 17.09
C GLY A 299 10.04 13.25 15.77
N GLY A 300 8.75 13.55 15.89
CA GLY A 300 7.81 13.79 14.82
C GLY A 300 6.55 14.39 15.42
N PHE A 301 5.36 13.85 15.15
CA PHE A 301 4.13 14.23 15.88
C PHE A 301 4.21 13.86 17.36
N TYR A 302 5.03 12.87 17.67
CA TYR A 302 5.37 12.50 19.05
C TYR A 302 6.88 12.55 19.27
N LYS A 303 7.26 12.83 20.52
CA LYS A 303 8.64 12.86 20.96
C LYS A 303 8.77 12.23 22.34
N LYS A 304 9.79 11.38 22.51
CA LYS A 304 10.13 10.84 23.83
C LYS A 304 11.03 11.84 24.57
N VAL A 305 10.59 12.27 25.76
CA VAL A 305 11.34 13.14 26.66
C VAL A 305 11.50 12.42 28.00
N GLY A 306 12.69 11.93 28.26
CA GLY A 306 12.93 11.09 29.44
C GLY A 306 12.13 9.78 29.37
N LYS A 307 11.20 9.58 30.33
CA LYS A 307 10.28 8.43 30.38
C LYS A 307 8.93 8.69 29.70
N ASP A 308 8.61 9.94 29.41
CA ASP A 308 7.31 10.37 28.92
C ASP A 308 7.30 10.49 27.38
N ILE A 309 6.12 10.23 26.79
CA ILE A 309 5.85 10.49 25.38
C ILE A 309 5.01 11.76 25.32
N GLN A 310 5.58 12.81 24.78
CA GLN A 310 4.90 14.06 24.50
C GLN A 310 4.34 14.06 23.09
N ARG A 311 3.25 14.81 22.87
CA ARG A 311 2.63 15.08 21.60
C ARG A 311 2.89 16.50 21.12
N LEU A 312 2.94 16.70 19.83
CA LEU A 312 2.95 18.04 19.24
C LEU A 312 1.59 18.72 19.47
N ASP A 313 1.63 19.96 19.90
CA ASP A 313 0.45 20.84 19.94
C ASP A 313 0.44 21.68 18.65
N PHE A 314 -0.64 21.60 17.88
CA PHE A 314 -0.72 22.27 16.57
C PHE A 314 -0.76 23.79 16.69
N ALA A 315 -1.36 24.31 17.76
CA ALA A 315 -1.51 25.74 17.96
C ALA A 315 -0.18 26.42 18.37
N SER A 316 0.55 25.81 19.29
CA SER A 316 1.83 26.37 19.79
C SER A 316 3.05 25.90 19.01
N GLY A 317 2.95 24.74 18.35
CA GLY A 317 4.10 24.06 17.72
C GLY A 317 5.09 23.44 18.71
N GLU A 318 4.72 23.37 20.00
CA GLU A 318 5.52 22.83 21.08
C GLU A 318 5.09 21.42 21.49
N TYR A 319 5.98 20.68 22.13
CA TYR A 319 5.67 19.37 22.66
C TYR A 319 5.07 19.49 24.08
N VAL A 320 3.88 18.92 24.25
CA VAL A 320 3.14 18.97 25.51
C VAL A 320 2.81 17.55 25.99
N THR A 321 2.44 17.42 27.26
CA THR A 321 2.01 16.14 27.83
C THR A 321 0.82 15.59 27.04
N GLY A 322 0.90 14.32 26.64
CA GLY A 322 -0.17 13.58 26.00
C GLY A 322 -1.12 12.93 27.00
N GLY A 323 -2.07 12.16 26.50
CA GLY A 323 -3.00 11.37 27.31
C GLY A 323 -4.48 11.62 26.96
N GLY A 324 -4.72 12.44 25.94
CA GLY A 324 -6.07 12.66 25.40
C GLY A 324 -6.71 11.37 24.91
N LYS A 325 -8.01 11.25 25.12
CA LYS A 325 -8.80 10.05 24.80
C LYS A 325 -10.14 10.44 24.18
N ALA A 326 -10.77 9.45 23.56
CA ALA A 326 -12.16 9.60 23.10
C ALA A 326 -13.08 9.92 24.29
N ASP A 327 -14.00 10.85 24.07
CA ASP A 327 -15.09 11.14 25.01
C ASP A 327 -15.94 9.88 25.24
N ASP A 328 -16.50 9.73 26.44
CA ASP A 328 -17.29 8.54 26.82
C ASP A 328 -18.45 8.24 25.86
N ILE A 329 -19.12 9.28 25.36
CA ILE A 329 -20.20 9.13 24.41
C ILE A 329 -19.67 8.55 23.09
N VAL A 330 -18.51 9.03 22.62
CA VAL A 330 -17.89 8.57 21.37
C VAL A 330 -17.32 7.17 21.54
N ALA A 331 -16.72 6.88 22.69
CA ALA A 331 -16.25 5.53 23.02
C ALA A 331 -17.40 4.50 23.01
N ARG A 332 -18.62 4.90 23.44
CA ARG A 332 -19.83 4.06 23.33
C ARG A 332 -20.29 3.88 21.89
N ILE A 333 -20.29 4.94 21.07
CA ILE A 333 -20.60 4.85 19.63
C ILE A 333 -19.63 3.88 18.94
N LEU A 334 -18.34 3.98 19.23
CA LEU A 334 -17.33 3.10 18.62
C LEU A 334 -17.47 1.62 19.03
N LYS A 335 -18.05 1.33 20.19
CA LYS A 335 -18.35 -0.04 20.67
C LYS A 335 -19.62 -0.64 20.04
N GLU A 336 -20.47 0.18 19.38
CA GLU A 336 -21.66 -0.36 18.69
C GLU A 336 -21.23 -1.40 17.64
N LYS A 337 -21.85 -2.58 17.68
CA LYS A 337 -21.52 -3.69 16.79
C LYS A 337 -22.24 -3.61 15.45
N ASP A 338 -23.44 -3.01 15.43
CA ASP A 338 -24.21 -2.79 14.23
C ASP A 338 -23.64 -1.60 13.45
N PRO A 339 -23.03 -1.77 12.27
CA PRO A 339 -22.42 -0.68 11.53
C PRO A 339 -23.43 0.40 11.13
N VAL A 340 -24.67 0.04 10.81
CA VAL A 340 -25.71 1.00 10.43
C VAL A 340 -26.04 1.93 11.60
N LYS A 341 -26.22 1.39 12.79
CA LYS A 341 -26.47 2.16 14.02
C LYS A 341 -25.26 3.01 14.39
N LYS A 342 -24.05 2.46 14.26
CA LYS A 342 -22.79 3.17 14.54
C LYS A 342 -22.66 4.42 13.68
N PHE A 343 -22.80 4.29 12.36
CA PHE A 343 -22.67 5.41 11.43
C PHE A 343 -23.79 6.45 11.60
N LYS A 344 -25.03 5.98 11.86
CA LYS A 344 -26.13 6.89 12.21
C LYS A 344 -25.81 7.71 13.47
N ALA A 345 -25.27 7.08 14.51
CA ALA A 345 -24.90 7.77 15.74
C ALA A 345 -23.77 8.78 15.52
N MET A 346 -22.75 8.47 14.71
CA MET A 346 -21.70 9.43 14.33
C MET A 346 -22.29 10.63 13.58
N ARG A 347 -23.14 10.38 12.59
CA ARG A 347 -23.73 11.43 11.72
C ARG A 347 -24.65 12.38 12.46
N THR A 348 -25.42 11.89 13.43
CA THR A 348 -26.43 12.68 14.17
C THR A 348 -25.91 13.28 15.49
N SER A 349 -24.73 12.88 15.95
CA SER A 349 -24.14 13.41 17.17
C SER A 349 -23.70 14.87 17.01
N THR A 350 -23.88 15.66 18.06
CA THR A 350 -23.34 17.02 18.17
C THR A 350 -21.92 17.06 18.77
N ASN A 351 -21.39 15.91 19.22
CA ASN A 351 -20.06 15.84 19.78
C ASN A 351 -18.99 16.03 18.68
N PRO A 352 -18.02 16.94 18.84
CA PRO A 352 -17.00 17.22 17.82
C PRO A 352 -16.18 15.99 17.38
N GLN A 353 -15.87 15.08 18.30
CA GLN A 353 -15.12 13.85 17.98
C GLN A 353 -15.96 12.87 17.12
N ALA A 354 -17.27 12.79 17.35
CA ALA A 354 -18.16 11.97 16.54
C ALA A 354 -18.34 12.60 15.14
N GLN A 355 -18.47 13.92 15.06
CA GLN A 355 -18.54 14.65 13.80
C GLN A 355 -17.23 14.52 13.00
N PHE A 356 -16.09 14.58 13.66
CA PHE A 356 -14.79 14.30 13.05
C PHE A 356 -14.73 12.88 12.47
N LEU A 357 -15.16 11.88 13.21
CA LEU A 357 -15.19 10.49 12.71
C LEU A 357 -16.07 10.36 11.47
N TRP A 358 -17.26 10.96 11.47
CA TRP A 358 -18.10 10.99 10.28
C TRP A 358 -17.39 11.68 9.12
N ALA A 359 -16.76 12.83 9.35
CA ALA A 359 -16.08 13.61 8.30
C ALA A 359 -14.97 12.79 7.61
N ILE A 360 -14.10 12.13 8.36
CA ILE A 360 -13.02 11.32 7.77
C ILE A 360 -13.54 10.10 7.00
N PHE A 361 -14.65 9.48 7.43
CA PHE A 361 -15.29 8.41 6.66
C PHE A 361 -15.97 8.94 5.40
N ARG A 362 -16.73 10.03 5.48
CA ARG A 362 -17.32 10.73 4.33
C ARG A 362 -16.26 11.01 3.27
N ASP A 363 -15.13 11.59 3.68
CA ASP A 363 -14.08 11.99 2.76
C ASP A 363 -13.40 10.79 2.12
N ALA A 364 -13.17 9.71 2.90
CA ALA A 364 -12.63 8.46 2.38
C ALA A 364 -13.59 7.81 1.38
N PHE A 365 -14.88 7.73 1.68
CA PHE A 365 -15.90 7.16 0.79
C PHE A 365 -16.04 7.97 -0.50
N HIS A 366 -16.07 9.30 -0.39
CA HIS A 366 -16.10 10.18 -1.53
C HIS A 366 -14.90 9.96 -2.46
N TYR A 367 -13.70 9.95 -1.89
CA TYR A 367 -12.45 9.76 -2.63
C TYR A 367 -12.41 8.43 -3.40
N ILE A 368 -12.68 7.33 -2.72
CA ILE A 368 -12.61 6.01 -3.37
C ILE A 368 -13.71 5.82 -4.42
N ALA A 369 -14.89 6.43 -4.25
CA ALA A 369 -15.95 6.39 -5.24
C ALA A 369 -15.54 7.12 -6.53
N VAL A 370 -14.99 8.34 -6.39
CA VAL A 370 -14.53 9.14 -7.53
C VAL A 370 -13.39 8.47 -8.28
N HIS A 371 -12.49 7.81 -7.55
CA HIS A 371 -11.26 7.26 -8.13
C HIS A 371 -11.29 5.77 -8.46
N LEU A 372 -12.32 5.01 -8.11
CA LEU A 372 -12.35 3.56 -8.31
C LEU A 372 -11.90 3.14 -9.71
N GLY A 373 -12.48 3.73 -10.77
CA GLY A 373 -12.17 3.34 -12.14
C GLY A 373 -10.78 3.76 -12.63
N SER A 374 -10.15 4.75 -11.99
CA SER A 374 -8.84 5.28 -12.38
C SER A 374 -7.67 4.57 -11.71
N ILE A 375 -7.81 4.13 -10.46
CA ILE A 375 -6.69 3.58 -9.66
C ILE A 375 -6.70 2.06 -9.52
N ALA A 376 -7.89 1.43 -9.62
CA ALA A 376 -8.07 0.00 -9.44
C ALA A 376 -9.00 -0.59 -10.50
N ASP A 377 -8.94 -1.90 -10.70
CA ASP A 377 -9.84 -2.60 -11.60
C ASP A 377 -11.21 -2.84 -10.96
N ASN A 378 -11.25 -3.01 -9.63
CA ASN A 378 -12.50 -3.24 -8.89
C ASN A 378 -12.37 -2.81 -7.42
N ALA A 379 -13.50 -2.72 -6.73
CA ALA A 379 -13.59 -2.25 -5.34
C ALA A 379 -12.78 -3.09 -4.35
N ARG A 380 -12.72 -4.42 -4.54
CA ARG A 380 -11.96 -5.34 -3.69
C ARG A 380 -10.47 -5.01 -3.66
N ASP A 381 -9.91 -4.54 -4.76
CA ASP A 381 -8.48 -4.23 -4.84
C ASP A 381 -8.14 -3.04 -3.94
N ILE A 382 -9.03 -2.04 -3.83
CA ILE A 382 -8.87 -0.94 -2.88
C ILE A 382 -8.99 -1.45 -1.44
N ASP A 383 -9.98 -2.29 -1.14
CA ASP A 383 -10.17 -2.83 0.20
C ASP A 383 -8.97 -3.65 0.66
N PHE A 384 -8.48 -4.54 -0.18
CA PHE A 384 -7.31 -5.36 0.14
C PHE A 384 -6.03 -4.52 0.23
N ALA A 385 -5.87 -3.51 -0.61
CA ALA A 385 -4.73 -2.59 -0.50
C ALA A 385 -4.69 -1.91 0.88
N MET A 386 -5.83 -1.46 1.40
CA MET A 386 -5.90 -0.84 2.72
C MET A 386 -5.77 -1.87 3.86
N ARG A 387 -6.38 -3.05 3.73
CA ARG A 387 -6.29 -4.12 4.74
C ARG A 387 -4.86 -4.64 4.87
N TRP A 388 -4.17 -4.88 3.77
CA TRP A 388 -2.85 -5.50 3.75
C TRP A 388 -1.69 -4.50 3.77
N GLY A 389 -1.91 -3.27 3.27
CA GLY A 389 -0.89 -2.22 3.22
C GLY A 389 -0.91 -1.26 4.40
N PHE A 390 -2.09 -1.05 5.02
CA PHE A 390 -2.25 -0.16 6.18
C PHE A 390 -2.71 -0.88 7.46
N GLY A 391 -2.86 -2.21 7.41
CA GLY A 391 -3.25 -3.01 8.57
C GLY A 391 -4.68 -2.79 9.04
N TRP A 392 -5.60 -2.43 8.13
CA TRP A 392 -7.01 -2.30 8.46
C TRP A 392 -7.68 -3.68 8.53
N SER A 393 -8.57 -3.87 9.48
CA SER A 393 -9.36 -5.11 9.59
C SER A 393 -10.45 -5.19 8.52
N VAL A 394 -10.97 -4.02 8.08
CA VAL A 394 -12.05 -3.87 7.11
C VAL A 394 -11.66 -2.78 6.12
N GLY A 395 -11.85 -3.03 4.84
CA GLY A 395 -11.56 -2.05 3.80
C GLY A 395 -12.60 -0.94 3.74
N PRO A 396 -12.31 0.14 3.02
CA PRO A 396 -13.21 1.30 2.98
C PRO A 396 -14.54 1.03 2.27
N PHE A 397 -14.57 0.28 1.17
CA PHE A 397 -15.82 -0.12 0.53
C PHE A 397 -16.58 -1.16 1.34
N GLU A 398 -15.89 -2.13 1.94
CA GLU A 398 -16.47 -3.08 2.88
C GLU A 398 -17.15 -2.35 4.05
N THR A 399 -16.51 -1.31 4.58
CA THR A 399 -17.05 -0.47 5.66
C THR A 399 -18.30 0.28 5.19
N TRP A 400 -18.26 0.90 4.03
CA TRP A 400 -19.39 1.63 3.45
C TRP A 400 -20.60 0.71 3.26
N GLN A 401 -20.39 -0.43 2.60
CA GLN A 401 -21.46 -1.38 2.33
C GLN A 401 -22.09 -1.93 3.63
N ALA A 402 -21.28 -2.24 4.64
CA ALA A 402 -21.76 -2.69 5.94
C ALA A 402 -22.56 -1.61 6.70
N ALA A 403 -22.21 -0.33 6.50
CA ALA A 403 -22.90 0.81 7.13
C ALA A 403 -24.23 1.18 6.46
N GLY A 404 -24.58 0.53 5.35
CA GLY A 404 -25.80 0.80 4.57
C GLY A 404 -25.53 1.68 3.35
N TRP A 405 -25.23 1.01 2.23
CA TRP A 405 -24.71 1.63 1.00
C TRP A 405 -25.46 2.89 0.55
N LYS A 406 -26.77 2.77 0.32
CA LYS A 406 -27.60 3.90 -0.19
C LYS A 406 -27.69 5.06 0.80
N GLN A 407 -27.92 4.74 2.07
CA GLN A 407 -28.06 5.78 3.09
C GLN A 407 -26.76 6.58 3.26
N ILE A 408 -25.61 5.89 3.24
CA ILE A 408 -24.30 6.56 3.30
C ILE A 408 -24.08 7.39 2.04
N ALA A 409 -24.41 6.89 0.85
CA ALA A 409 -24.31 7.66 -0.41
C ALA A 409 -25.12 8.98 -0.35
N GLU A 410 -26.35 8.89 0.15
CA GLU A 410 -27.19 10.09 0.34
C GLU A 410 -26.56 11.07 1.32
N TRP A 411 -26.07 10.62 2.47
CA TRP A 411 -25.42 11.49 3.45
C TRP A 411 -24.14 12.15 2.91
N VAL A 412 -23.34 11.40 2.14
CA VAL A 412 -22.15 11.97 1.48
C VAL A 412 -22.57 13.05 0.47
N LYS A 413 -23.61 12.77 -0.33
CA LYS A 413 -24.16 13.75 -1.29
C LYS A 413 -24.69 15.00 -0.58
N GLU A 414 -25.46 14.85 0.50
CA GLU A 414 -25.94 15.97 1.31
C GLU A 414 -24.80 16.86 1.81
N ASP A 415 -23.70 16.24 2.26
CA ASP A 415 -22.54 16.98 2.76
C ASP A 415 -21.74 17.66 1.63
N ILE A 416 -21.69 17.06 0.42
CA ILE A 416 -21.14 17.70 -0.78
C ILE A 416 -21.95 18.94 -1.13
N ASP A 417 -23.27 18.78 -1.25
CA ASP A 417 -24.21 19.87 -1.61
C ASP A 417 -24.20 21.02 -0.56
N ALA A 418 -23.92 20.67 0.71
CA ALA A 418 -23.81 21.63 1.81
C ALA A 418 -22.39 22.25 1.95
N GLY A 419 -21.44 21.94 1.07
CA GLY A 419 -20.07 22.44 1.12
C GLY A 419 -19.26 21.98 2.33
N LYS A 420 -19.60 20.82 2.91
CA LYS A 420 -18.89 20.22 4.07
C LYS A 420 -17.80 19.24 3.64
N ALA A 421 -17.90 18.68 2.44
CA ALA A 421 -16.92 17.77 1.87
C ALA A 421 -15.65 18.52 1.42
N LEU A 422 -14.56 17.78 1.20
CA LEU A 422 -13.26 18.35 0.80
C LEU A 422 -13.25 18.89 -0.64
N THR A 423 -14.21 18.50 -1.46
CA THR A 423 -14.42 18.97 -2.82
C THR A 423 -15.91 18.95 -3.15
N ASP A 424 -16.33 19.72 -4.14
CA ASP A 424 -17.68 19.76 -4.69
C ASP A 424 -17.91 18.72 -5.81
N ALA A 425 -16.91 17.90 -6.13
CA ALA A 425 -17.05 16.83 -7.12
C ALA A 425 -18.21 15.90 -6.76
N PRO A 426 -19.15 15.63 -7.69
CA PRO A 426 -20.28 14.78 -7.39
C PRO A 426 -19.84 13.32 -7.22
N LEU A 427 -20.59 12.57 -6.40
CA LEU A 427 -20.48 11.11 -6.42
C LEU A 427 -20.81 10.58 -7.82
N PRO A 428 -20.06 9.60 -8.35
CA PRO A 428 -20.37 8.96 -9.63
C PRO A 428 -21.78 8.35 -9.63
N ALA A 429 -22.46 8.40 -10.77
CA ALA A 429 -23.84 7.90 -10.92
C ALA A 429 -23.99 6.43 -10.50
N TRP A 430 -22.99 5.58 -10.78
CA TRP A 430 -23.01 4.18 -10.41
C TRP A 430 -23.22 3.93 -8.91
N VAL A 431 -22.82 4.88 -8.04
CA VAL A 431 -23.02 4.78 -6.58
C VAL A 431 -24.50 4.67 -6.23
N PHE A 432 -25.36 5.38 -6.96
CA PHE A 432 -26.82 5.41 -6.73
C PHE A 432 -27.53 4.27 -7.46
N ASP A 433 -26.94 3.75 -8.56
CA ASP A 433 -27.49 2.66 -9.36
C ASP A 433 -27.28 1.28 -8.73
N LYS A 434 -26.35 1.16 -7.77
CA LYS A 434 -25.98 -0.11 -7.12
C LYS A 434 -26.49 -0.18 -5.68
N ASP A 435 -26.68 -1.40 -5.19
CA ASP A 435 -27.02 -1.66 -3.77
C ASP A 435 -25.75 -1.96 -2.94
N GLY A 436 -24.58 -1.97 -3.58
CA GLY A 436 -23.28 -2.26 -3.01
C GLY A 436 -22.27 -2.61 -4.09
N VAL A 437 -21.02 -2.76 -3.69
CA VAL A 437 -19.90 -3.06 -4.60
C VAL A 437 -19.39 -4.50 -4.47
N HIS A 438 -19.82 -5.22 -3.45
CA HIS A 438 -19.44 -6.62 -3.23
C HIS A 438 -20.69 -7.50 -3.24
N THR A 439 -20.68 -8.50 -4.11
CA THR A 439 -21.77 -9.48 -4.28
C THR A 439 -21.18 -10.89 -4.39
N PRO A 440 -22.01 -11.95 -4.34
CA PRO A 440 -21.53 -13.31 -4.58
C PRO A 440 -20.86 -13.52 -5.95
N GLU A 441 -21.21 -12.73 -6.95
CA GLU A 441 -20.67 -12.80 -8.31
C GLU A 441 -19.28 -12.14 -8.41
N GLY A 442 -18.98 -11.17 -7.56
CA GLY A 442 -17.72 -10.47 -7.56
C GLY A 442 -17.74 -9.08 -6.94
N SER A 443 -16.72 -8.30 -7.25
CA SER A 443 -16.59 -6.91 -6.81
C SER A 443 -16.71 -5.95 -7.98
N TYR A 444 -17.39 -4.85 -7.78
CA TYR A 444 -17.74 -3.89 -8.83
C TYR A 444 -16.50 -3.23 -9.45
N SER A 445 -16.46 -3.22 -10.79
CA SER A 445 -15.55 -2.45 -11.63
C SER A 445 -16.26 -1.24 -12.23
N ALA A 446 -15.81 -0.05 -11.87
CA ALA A 446 -16.38 1.19 -12.40
C ALA A 446 -16.02 1.43 -13.87
N ALA A 447 -14.88 0.90 -14.33
CA ALA A 447 -14.45 1.01 -15.73
C ALA A 447 -15.33 0.19 -16.67
N ASP A 448 -15.72 -1.03 -16.25
CA ASP A 448 -16.45 -1.99 -17.09
C ASP A 448 -17.95 -2.02 -16.75
N ASN A 449 -18.37 -1.37 -15.70
CA ASN A 449 -19.74 -1.43 -15.14
C ASN A 449 -20.22 -2.86 -14.87
N THR A 450 -19.32 -3.73 -14.39
CA THR A 450 -19.59 -5.15 -14.11
C THR A 450 -19.08 -5.56 -12.74
N TYR A 451 -19.52 -6.73 -12.25
CA TYR A 451 -18.93 -7.37 -11.06
C TYR A 451 -17.86 -8.36 -11.48
N VAL A 452 -16.61 -8.09 -11.09
CA VAL A 452 -15.43 -8.89 -11.43
C VAL A 452 -15.26 -10.01 -10.43
N PRO A 453 -15.31 -11.28 -10.85
CA PRO A 453 -15.12 -12.40 -9.92
C PRO A 453 -13.71 -12.43 -9.35
N ARG A 454 -13.53 -13.19 -8.28
CA ARG A 454 -12.20 -13.42 -7.70
C ARG A 454 -11.34 -14.25 -8.66
N SER A 455 -10.02 -13.99 -8.62
CA SER A 455 -9.05 -14.76 -9.42
C SER A 455 -9.21 -16.27 -9.19
N THR A 456 -9.22 -17.03 -10.28
CA THR A 456 -9.29 -18.49 -10.32
C THR A 456 -7.92 -19.13 -10.54
N LEU A 457 -6.84 -18.40 -10.35
CA LEU A 457 -5.49 -18.97 -10.44
C LEU A 457 -5.36 -20.17 -9.49
N PRO A 458 -4.73 -21.27 -9.93
CA PRO A 458 -4.61 -22.51 -9.13
C PRO A 458 -3.93 -22.34 -7.77
N VAL A 459 -3.15 -21.27 -7.59
CA VAL A 459 -2.53 -20.94 -6.31
C VAL A 459 -3.57 -20.71 -5.22
N TYR A 460 -4.72 -20.13 -5.55
CA TYR A 460 -5.78 -19.84 -4.59
C TYR A 460 -6.61 -21.07 -4.19
N GLU A 461 -6.67 -22.07 -5.04
CA GLU A 461 -7.32 -23.36 -4.72
C GLU A 461 -6.53 -24.17 -3.70
N ARG A 462 -5.19 -23.97 -3.67
CA ARG A 462 -4.27 -24.64 -2.75
C ARG A 462 -4.10 -23.96 -1.41
N GLN A 463 -4.62 -22.74 -1.25
CA GLN A 463 -4.56 -22.05 0.04
C GLN A 463 -5.54 -22.67 1.03
N ALA A 464 -5.04 -23.02 2.22
CA ALA A 464 -5.89 -23.47 3.33
C ALA A 464 -6.88 -22.38 3.80
N PHE A 465 -6.51 -21.13 3.63
CA PHE A 465 -7.32 -19.95 3.92
C PHE A 465 -7.11 -18.87 2.87
N ARG A 466 -8.20 -18.39 2.29
CA ARG A 466 -8.19 -17.23 1.39
C ARG A 466 -8.97 -16.10 2.05
N ALA A 467 -8.33 -14.93 2.19
CA ALA A 467 -8.96 -13.77 2.81
C ALA A 467 -10.32 -13.46 2.17
N PRO A 468 -11.42 -13.39 2.96
CA PRO A 468 -12.76 -13.13 2.42
C PRO A 468 -12.91 -11.66 2.02
N VAL A 469 -13.80 -11.41 1.06
CA VAL A 469 -14.34 -10.07 0.77
C VAL A 469 -15.57 -9.87 1.64
N LEU A 470 -15.49 -8.95 2.60
CA LEU A 470 -16.55 -8.75 3.57
C LEU A 470 -17.80 -8.14 2.90
N GLY A 471 -18.97 -8.67 3.19
CA GLY A 471 -20.22 -8.23 2.60
C GLY A 471 -20.56 -8.85 1.23
N ALA A 472 -19.64 -9.60 0.62
CA ALA A 472 -19.89 -10.26 -0.66
C ALA A 472 -20.96 -11.36 -0.59
N GLY A 473 -21.10 -12.06 0.55
CA GLY A 473 -22.01 -13.19 0.67
C GLY A 473 -21.50 -14.44 -0.07
N GLY A 474 -22.40 -15.39 -0.38
CA GLY A 474 -22.04 -16.58 -1.16
C GLY A 474 -20.94 -17.43 -0.53
N ALA A 475 -19.93 -17.78 -1.32
CA ALA A 475 -18.77 -18.57 -0.85
C ALA A 475 -17.91 -17.83 0.18
N ASP A 476 -17.78 -16.50 0.05
CA ASP A 476 -17.02 -15.68 0.99
C ASP A 476 -17.73 -15.55 2.35
N ALA A 477 -19.06 -15.63 2.39
CA ALA A 477 -19.82 -15.64 3.65
C ALA A 477 -19.54 -16.89 4.49
N LYS A 478 -19.28 -18.03 3.86
CA LYS A 478 -18.95 -19.28 4.58
C LYS A 478 -17.58 -19.23 5.25
N THR A 479 -16.64 -18.48 4.69
CA THR A 479 -15.30 -18.28 5.26
C THR A 479 -15.27 -17.20 6.33
N SER A 480 -16.19 -16.24 6.30
CA SER A 480 -16.31 -15.18 7.32
C SER A 480 -16.87 -15.69 8.66
N GLY A 481 -17.58 -16.80 8.66
CA GLY A 481 -18.14 -17.41 9.89
C GLY A 481 -17.12 -18.04 10.84
N THR A 482 -15.85 -18.17 10.44
CA THR A 482 -14.79 -18.78 11.24
C THR A 482 -13.75 -17.79 11.75
N THR A 483 -13.90 -16.52 11.47
CA THR A 483 -12.91 -15.49 11.87
C THR A 483 -13.54 -14.40 12.70
N VAL A 484 -14.14 -14.78 13.82
CA VAL A 484 -14.39 -13.88 14.95
C VAL A 484 -13.42 -14.31 16.05
N PHE A 485 -12.21 -13.79 15.99
CA PHE A 485 -11.34 -13.74 17.16
C PHE A 485 -10.48 -12.47 17.11
#